data_f2c8f751e7520a636a6e642d60433f04
#
_entry.id   f2c8f751e7520a636a6e642d60433f04
#
_cell.length_a   1.000
_cell.length_b   1.000
_cell.length_c   1.000
_cell.angle_alpha   90.00
_cell.angle_beta   90.00
_cell.angle_gamma   90.00
#
_symmetry.space_group_name_H-M   'P 1'
#
loop_
_entity.id
_entity.type
_entity.pdbx_description
1 polymer ?
#
loop_
_entity_poly.entity_id
_entity_poly.type
_entity_poly.pdbx_seq_one_letter_code
_entity_poly.pdbx_strand_id
1 'polypeptide(L)'
;MLVRRLRGAWVMAAIRPAGKEPGVWALPKGLIGDGEAPDETALREVAEETGVEGRLIGKLGDVRYVYTWSGERIFKVVSFYLLRYSRGRLGDLQPATAHEVAEARWLPLDEAPRLLAYKGEREMAERALASLREAAL
;
A
#
# COMPACT_ATOMS: atom_id res chain seq x y z
N MET A 1 -3.28 -1.11 -2.27
CA MET A 1 -3.75 -0.74 -0.92
C MET A 1 -4.66 -1.84 -0.39
N LEU A 2 -4.26 -2.53 0.67
CA LEU A 2 -5.01 -3.66 1.21
C LEU A 2 -5.77 -3.26 2.46
N VAL A 3 -7.06 -3.56 2.47
CA VAL A 3 -7.97 -3.23 3.57
C VAL A 3 -8.59 -4.49 4.17
N ARG A 4 -8.98 -4.38 5.43
CA ARG A 4 -9.54 -5.47 6.21
C ARG A 4 -10.48 -4.92 7.28
N ARG A 5 -11.56 -5.63 7.58
CA ARG A 5 -12.40 -5.29 8.74
C ARG A 5 -11.91 -6.06 9.95
N LEU A 6 -11.54 -5.32 10.99
CA LEU A 6 -11.17 -5.88 12.30
C LEU A 6 -12.05 -5.22 13.36
N ARG A 7 -12.77 -6.04 14.11
CA ARG A 7 -13.64 -5.57 15.21
C ARG A 7 -14.62 -4.48 14.76
N GLY A 8 -15.17 -4.65 13.55
CA GLY A 8 -16.16 -3.72 13.01
C GLY A 8 -15.61 -2.47 12.36
N ALA A 9 -14.30 -2.28 12.34
CA ALA A 9 -13.66 -1.11 11.74
C ALA A 9 -12.76 -1.52 10.56
N TRP A 10 -12.69 -0.64 9.55
CA TRP A 10 -11.77 -0.84 8.45
C TRP A 10 -10.35 -0.41 8.85
N VAL A 11 -9.39 -1.29 8.57
CA VAL A 11 -7.96 -1.01 8.71
C VAL A 11 -7.25 -1.26 7.39
N MET A 12 -6.09 -0.67 7.22
CA MET A 12 -5.25 -0.89 6.05
C MET A 12 -3.85 -1.33 6.44
N ALA A 13 -3.21 -2.11 5.58
CA ALA A 13 -1.84 -2.50 5.76
C ALA A 13 -0.92 -1.36 5.30
N ALA A 14 -0.10 -0.85 6.20
CA ALA A 14 0.88 0.19 5.91
C ALA A 14 2.27 -0.27 6.31
N ILE A 15 3.28 0.33 5.70
CA ILE A 15 4.68 0.02 5.99
C ILE A 15 5.44 1.29 6.36
N ARG A 16 6.48 1.11 7.18
CA ARG A 16 7.56 2.06 7.29
C ARG A 16 8.72 1.51 6.49
N PRO A 17 9.07 2.15 5.36
CA PRO A 17 10.18 1.67 4.54
C PRO A 17 11.50 1.70 5.32
N ALA A 18 12.43 0.81 4.99
CA ALA A 18 13.74 0.80 5.61
C ALA A 18 14.43 2.16 5.42
N GLY A 19 15.10 2.62 6.45
CA GLY A 19 15.79 3.92 6.44
C GLY A 19 14.92 5.12 6.77
N LYS A 20 13.61 4.94 6.90
CA LYS A 20 12.70 6.01 7.31
C LYS A 20 12.50 6.03 8.82
N GLU A 21 12.26 7.22 9.36
CA GLU A 21 12.05 7.41 10.79
C GLU A 21 10.71 6.80 11.25
N PRO A 22 10.59 6.44 12.55
CA PRO A 22 9.31 6.02 13.12
C PRO A 22 8.21 7.06 12.84
N GLY A 23 7.03 6.59 12.47
CA GLY A 23 5.90 7.46 12.13
C GLY A 23 5.79 7.82 10.66
N VAL A 24 6.77 7.46 9.82
CA VAL A 24 6.68 7.66 8.37
C VAL A 24 6.01 6.45 7.75
N TRP A 25 4.72 6.57 7.46
CA TRP A 25 3.93 5.48 6.90
C TRP A 25 3.74 5.65 5.40
N ALA A 26 3.79 4.53 4.70
CA ALA A 26 3.60 4.47 3.26
C ALA A 26 2.75 3.27 2.87
N LEU A 27 2.15 3.34 1.69
CA LEU A 27 1.48 2.19 1.10
C LEU A 27 2.52 1.26 0.47
N PRO A 28 2.34 -0.07 0.60
CA PRO A 28 3.17 -1.03 -0.12
C PRO A 28 3.06 -0.81 -1.63
N LYS A 29 4.19 -0.82 -2.31
CA LYS A 29 4.26 -0.59 -3.76
C LYS A 29 5.61 -1.01 -4.30
N GLY A 30 5.68 -1.18 -5.61
CA GLY A 30 6.93 -1.48 -6.30
C GLY A 30 6.77 -1.39 -7.81
N LEU A 31 7.85 -1.72 -8.50
CA LEU A 31 7.89 -1.66 -9.95
C LEU A 31 7.18 -2.85 -10.59
N ILE A 32 6.56 -2.60 -11.73
CA ILE A 32 5.96 -3.66 -12.55
C ILE A 32 7.05 -4.62 -12.99
N GLY A 33 6.86 -5.90 -12.72
CA GLY A 33 7.77 -6.95 -13.14
C GLY A 33 7.56 -7.33 -14.61
N ASP A 34 8.52 -8.05 -15.17
CA ASP A 34 8.45 -8.52 -16.56
C ASP A 34 7.20 -9.37 -16.79
N GLY A 35 6.39 -8.98 -17.77
CA GLY A 35 5.18 -9.71 -18.12
C GLY A 35 4.04 -9.55 -17.12
N GLU A 36 4.19 -8.69 -16.14
CA GLU A 36 3.23 -8.45 -15.07
C GLU A 36 2.24 -7.34 -15.47
N ALA A 37 0.96 -7.53 -15.19
CA ALA A 37 -0.02 -6.44 -15.28
C ALA A 37 0.05 -5.59 -14.01
N PRO A 38 -0.37 -4.29 -14.05
CA PRO A 38 -0.30 -3.43 -12.87
C PRO A 38 -1.06 -3.96 -11.65
N ASP A 39 -2.19 -4.62 -11.83
CA ASP A 39 -2.96 -5.23 -10.74
C ASP A 39 -2.24 -6.43 -10.11
N GLU A 40 -1.56 -7.21 -10.94
CA GLU A 40 -0.71 -8.32 -10.47
C GLU A 40 0.46 -7.79 -9.64
N THR A 41 1.06 -6.67 -10.08
CA THR A 41 2.12 -5.99 -9.33
C THR A 41 1.63 -5.56 -7.96
N ALA A 42 0.44 -4.95 -7.90
CA ALA A 42 -0.15 -4.51 -6.64
C ALA A 42 -0.32 -5.67 -5.65
N LEU A 43 -0.84 -6.80 -6.12
CA LEU A 43 -1.01 -7.99 -5.29
C LEU A 43 0.33 -8.54 -4.79
N ARG A 44 1.31 -8.63 -5.68
CA ARG A 44 2.63 -9.15 -5.36
C ARG A 44 3.37 -8.27 -4.36
N GLU A 45 3.41 -6.97 -4.60
CA GLU A 45 4.14 -6.03 -3.73
C GLU A 45 3.53 -5.94 -2.33
N VAL A 46 2.20 -5.98 -2.23
CA VAL A 46 1.55 -6.02 -0.92
C VAL A 46 1.97 -7.29 -0.16
N ALA A 47 1.96 -8.44 -0.82
CA ALA A 47 2.37 -9.69 -0.17
C ALA A 47 3.84 -9.66 0.25
N GLU A 48 4.72 -9.15 -0.61
CA GLU A 48 6.15 -9.07 -0.32
C GLU A 48 6.47 -8.12 0.82
N GLU A 49 5.82 -6.95 0.86
CA GLU A 49 6.15 -5.91 1.82
C GLU A 49 5.38 -6.00 3.14
N THR A 50 4.29 -6.73 3.18
CA THR A 50 3.46 -6.82 4.39
C THR A 50 3.28 -8.24 4.94
N GLY A 51 3.47 -9.26 4.13
CA GLY A 51 3.22 -10.66 4.51
C GLY A 51 1.76 -11.09 4.37
N VAL A 52 0.87 -10.19 3.92
CA VAL A 52 -0.54 -10.54 3.74
C VAL A 52 -0.93 -10.55 2.27
N GLU A 53 -1.90 -11.41 1.94
CA GLU A 53 -2.40 -11.53 0.59
C GLU A 53 -3.83 -11.01 0.52
N GLY A 54 -4.16 -10.40 -0.61
CA GLY A 54 -5.47 -9.82 -0.85
C GLY A 54 -6.09 -10.29 -2.14
N ARG A 55 -7.36 -9.91 -2.32
CA ARG A 55 -8.11 -10.09 -3.55
C ARG A 55 -8.37 -8.74 -4.17
N LEU A 56 -8.30 -8.67 -5.49
CA LEU A 56 -8.52 -7.45 -6.24
C LEU A 56 -10.00 -7.03 -6.15
N ILE A 57 -10.24 -5.78 -5.77
CA ILE A 57 -11.57 -5.18 -5.81
C ILE A 57 -11.69 -4.24 -7.00
N GLY A 58 -10.73 -3.32 -7.17
CA GLY A 58 -10.77 -2.38 -8.30
C GLY A 58 -9.62 -1.38 -8.25
N LYS A 59 -9.49 -0.60 -9.31
CA LYS A 59 -8.45 0.41 -9.40
C LYS A 59 -8.84 1.65 -8.59
N LEU A 60 -7.90 2.18 -7.81
CA LEU A 60 -8.07 3.44 -7.08
C LEU A 60 -7.57 4.64 -7.88
N GLY A 61 -6.42 4.52 -8.51
CA GLY A 61 -5.82 5.60 -9.28
C GLY A 61 -4.32 5.46 -9.41
N ASP A 62 -3.72 6.46 -10.02
CA ASP A 62 -2.28 6.50 -10.25
C ASP A 62 -1.66 7.59 -9.38
N VAL A 63 -0.48 7.32 -8.84
CA VAL A 63 0.29 8.29 -8.08
C VAL A 63 1.63 8.50 -8.77
N ARG A 64 1.99 9.76 -8.96
CA ARG A 64 3.26 10.14 -9.54
C ARG A 64 4.24 10.48 -8.42
N TYR A 65 5.41 9.84 -8.48
CA TYR A 65 6.51 10.11 -7.57
C TYR A 65 7.64 10.77 -8.34
N VAL A 66 8.24 11.80 -7.73
CA VAL A 66 9.39 12.49 -8.29
C VAL A 66 10.50 12.47 -7.25
N TYR A 67 11.68 12.00 -7.62
CA TYR A 67 12.82 11.97 -6.72
C TYR A 67 14.12 12.18 -7.49
N THR A 68 15.20 12.48 -6.78
CA THR A 68 16.52 12.69 -7.37
C THR A 68 17.39 11.46 -7.09
N TRP A 69 18.01 10.95 -8.14
CA TRP A 69 18.95 9.84 -8.06
C TRP A 69 20.16 10.16 -8.93
N SER A 70 21.37 10.12 -8.33
CA SER A 70 22.62 10.42 -9.05
C SER A 70 22.58 11.75 -9.81
N GLY A 71 21.96 12.78 -9.20
CA GLY A 71 21.84 14.11 -9.81
C GLY A 71 20.75 14.25 -10.87
N GLU A 72 20.03 13.18 -11.17
CA GLU A 72 18.95 13.20 -12.15
C GLU A 72 17.58 13.18 -11.48
N ARG A 73 16.60 13.87 -12.07
CA ARG A 73 15.21 13.79 -11.67
C ARG A 73 14.58 12.55 -12.27
N ILE A 74 14.03 11.71 -11.42
CA ILE A 74 13.36 10.47 -11.84
C ILE A 74 11.87 10.61 -11.56
N PHE A 75 11.07 10.23 -12.56
CA PHE A 75 9.62 10.20 -12.47
C PHE A 75 9.16 8.75 -12.47
N LYS A 76 8.24 8.45 -11.56
CA LYS A 76 7.69 7.11 -11.43
C LYS A 76 6.19 7.21 -11.24
N VAL A 77 5.43 6.41 -11.98
CA VAL A 77 3.97 6.32 -11.83
C VAL A 77 3.65 4.95 -11.27
N VAL A 78 2.87 4.91 -10.20
CA VAL A 78 2.40 3.68 -9.59
C VAL A 78 0.89 3.65 -9.67
N SER A 79 0.33 2.57 -10.21
CA SER A 79 -1.10 2.32 -10.20
C SER A 79 -1.48 1.62 -8.90
N PHE A 80 -2.39 2.22 -8.15
CA PHE A 80 -2.89 1.65 -6.90
C PHE A 80 -4.25 1.00 -7.11
N TYR A 81 -4.41 -0.16 -6.48
CA TYR A 81 -5.65 -0.93 -6.51
C TYR A 81 -6.14 -1.15 -5.09
N LEU A 82 -7.46 -1.20 -4.94
CA LEU A 82 -8.07 -1.60 -3.68
C LEU A 82 -8.09 -3.12 -3.63
N LEU A 83 -7.47 -3.66 -2.58
CA LEU A 83 -7.40 -5.09 -2.32
C LEU A 83 -8.07 -5.38 -0.99
N ARG A 84 -8.77 -6.50 -0.90
CA ARG A 84 -9.37 -6.95 0.35
C ARG A 84 -8.58 -8.12 0.90
N TYR A 85 -8.26 -8.07 2.19
CA TYR A 85 -7.54 -9.13 2.91
C TYR A 85 -8.16 -10.50 2.64
N SER A 86 -7.31 -11.47 2.35
CA SER A 86 -7.67 -12.86 2.12
C SER A 86 -7.02 -13.76 3.15
N ARG A 87 -5.71 -13.66 3.32
CA ARG A 87 -4.95 -14.51 4.24
C ARG A 87 -3.59 -13.93 4.54
N GLY A 88 -2.87 -14.57 5.46
CA GLY A 88 -1.52 -14.19 5.81
C GLY A 88 -1.45 -13.42 7.12
N ARG A 89 -0.24 -13.29 7.65
CA ARG A 89 0.04 -12.59 8.90
C ARG A 89 0.90 -11.37 8.62
N LEU A 90 0.42 -10.22 9.05
CA LEU A 90 1.13 -8.95 8.88
C LEU A 90 2.50 -9.01 9.58
N GLY A 91 3.54 -8.64 8.85
CA GLY A 91 4.91 -8.69 9.35
C GLY A 91 5.65 -9.98 9.06
N ASP A 92 4.98 -10.99 8.52
CA ASP A 92 5.61 -12.27 8.16
C ASP A 92 6.23 -12.16 6.77
N LEU A 93 7.38 -11.49 6.70
CA LEU A 93 8.06 -11.20 5.46
C LEU A 93 9.04 -12.30 5.07
N GLN A 94 9.15 -12.54 3.76
CA GLN A 94 10.16 -13.44 3.24
C GLN A 94 11.56 -12.83 3.41
N PRO A 95 12.61 -13.64 3.66
CA PRO A 95 13.96 -13.12 3.84
C PRO A 95 14.46 -12.22 2.72
N ALA A 96 14.04 -12.49 1.49
CA ALA A 96 14.47 -11.71 0.31
C ALA A 96 14.00 -10.25 0.35
N THR A 97 12.87 -9.96 1.01
CA THR A 97 12.25 -8.63 1.02
C THR A 97 12.22 -8.00 2.42
N ALA A 98 12.53 -8.75 3.45
CA ALA A 98 12.45 -8.28 4.84
C ALA A 98 13.32 -7.04 5.10
N HIS A 99 14.44 -6.89 4.40
CA HIS A 99 15.35 -5.76 4.56
C HIS A 99 14.81 -4.45 3.99
N GLU A 100 13.77 -4.51 3.15
CA GLU A 100 13.20 -3.31 2.53
C GLU A 100 12.15 -2.63 3.42
N VAL A 101 11.67 -3.33 4.45
CA VAL A 101 10.59 -2.88 5.31
C VAL A 101 11.05 -2.89 6.77
N ALA A 102 11.02 -1.73 7.41
CA ALA A 102 11.38 -1.63 8.82
C ALA A 102 10.24 -2.05 9.74
N GLU A 103 9.00 -1.79 9.33
CA GLU A 103 7.81 -2.10 10.13
C GLU A 103 6.60 -2.23 9.22
N ALA A 104 5.70 -3.18 9.53
CA ALA A 104 4.40 -3.28 8.89
C ALA A 104 3.33 -3.21 9.98
N ARG A 105 2.24 -2.46 9.75
CA ARG A 105 1.20 -2.22 10.75
C ARG A 105 -0.17 -2.06 10.12
N TRP A 106 -1.19 -2.53 10.84
CA TRP A 106 -2.57 -2.19 10.52
C TRP A 106 -2.86 -0.78 11.04
N LEU A 107 -3.25 0.13 10.16
CA LEU A 107 -3.64 1.49 10.53
C LEU A 107 -5.14 1.68 10.30
N PRO A 108 -5.83 2.46 11.16
CA PRO A 108 -7.23 2.81 10.91
C PRO A 108 -7.38 3.47 9.55
N LEU A 109 -8.30 2.98 8.72
CA LEU A 109 -8.46 3.50 7.36
C LEU A 109 -8.98 4.94 7.36
N ASP A 110 -9.87 5.28 8.27
CA ASP A 110 -10.41 6.64 8.38
C ASP A 110 -9.37 7.68 8.81
N GLU A 111 -8.27 7.24 9.42
CA GLU A 111 -7.16 8.11 9.78
C GLU A 111 -6.03 8.10 8.75
N ALA A 112 -6.08 7.18 7.79
CA ALA A 112 -5.03 7.03 6.78
C ALA A 112 -4.72 8.31 6.00
N PRO A 113 -5.72 9.14 5.59
CA PRO A 113 -5.43 10.40 4.92
C PRO A 113 -4.58 11.37 5.75
N ARG A 114 -4.57 11.20 7.06
CA ARG A 114 -3.74 12.01 7.95
C ARG A 114 -2.40 11.35 8.28
N LEU A 115 -2.36 10.01 8.32
CA LEU A 115 -1.20 9.25 8.77
C LEU A 115 -0.18 8.98 7.67
N LEU A 116 -0.62 8.81 6.42
CA LEU A 116 0.29 8.53 5.31
C LEU A 116 1.15 9.75 4.98
N ALA A 117 2.43 9.50 4.73
CA ALA A 117 3.42 10.55 4.52
C ALA A 117 3.30 11.25 3.16
N TYR A 118 2.83 10.53 2.14
CA TYR A 118 2.83 11.04 0.76
C TYR A 118 1.45 11.48 0.32
N LYS A 119 1.38 12.68 -0.26
CA LYS A 119 0.11 13.29 -0.68
C LYS A 119 -0.71 12.40 -1.61
N GLY A 120 -0.09 11.83 -2.64
CA GLY A 120 -0.79 10.96 -3.58
C GLY A 120 -1.36 9.72 -2.92
N GLU A 121 -0.65 9.18 -1.93
CA GLU A 121 -1.12 8.02 -1.17
C GLU A 121 -2.27 8.38 -0.24
N ARG A 122 -2.25 9.58 0.34
CA ARG A 122 -3.39 10.09 1.14
C ARG A 122 -4.65 10.19 0.28
N GLU A 123 -4.51 10.65 -0.97
CA GLU A 123 -5.62 10.71 -1.92
C GLU A 123 -6.17 9.31 -2.25
N MET A 124 -5.30 8.31 -2.37
CA MET A 124 -5.73 6.93 -2.59
C MET A 124 -6.52 6.40 -1.40
N ALA A 125 -6.11 6.74 -0.18
CA ALA A 125 -6.84 6.36 1.03
C ALA A 125 -8.23 7.01 1.06
N GLU A 126 -8.36 8.26 0.65
CA GLU A 126 -9.65 8.94 0.55
C GLU A 126 -10.56 8.25 -0.46
N ARG A 127 -10.02 7.85 -1.61
CA ARG A 127 -10.78 7.11 -2.63
C ARG A 127 -11.24 5.75 -2.12
N ALA A 128 -10.38 5.06 -1.38
CA ALA A 128 -10.74 3.77 -0.79
C ALA A 128 -11.88 3.91 0.21
N LEU A 129 -11.82 4.93 1.06
CA LEU A 129 -12.89 5.23 2.01
C LEU A 129 -14.22 5.50 1.30
N ALA A 130 -14.20 6.32 0.27
CA ALA A 130 -15.40 6.64 -0.51
C ALA A 130 -15.97 5.37 -1.17
N SER A 131 -15.12 4.55 -1.77
CA SER A 131 -15.54 3.30 -2.42
C SER A 131 -16.18 2.33 -1.44
N LEU A 132 -15.61 2.18 -0.25
CA LEU A 132 -16.15 1.27 0.77
C LEU A 132 -17.45 1.79 1.38
N ARG A 133 -17.62 3.09 1.51
CA ARG A 133 -18.87 3.70 1.97
C ARG A 133 -19.99 3.49 0.97
N GLU A 134 -19.71 3.66 -0.31
CA GLU A 134 -20.68 3.40 -1.37
C GLU A 134 -21.10 1.93 -1.40
N ALA A 135 -20.15 1.01 -1.25
CA ALA A 135 -20.44 -0.42 -1.23
C ALA A 135 -21.28 -0.84 -0.02
N ALA A 136 -21.26 -0.08 1.06
CA ALA A 136 -22.03 -0.35 2.26
C ALA A 136 -23.51 0.07 2.14
N LEU A 137 -23.82 0.86 1.12
CA LEU A 137 -25.19 1.32 0.87
C LEU A 137 -25.93 0.29 0.01
#